data_004d3819f925ca5c3b31d48a8d4b5fa2
#
_entry.id   004d3819f925ca5c3b31d48a8d4b5fa2
#
_cell.length_a   1.000
_cell.length_b   1.000
_cell.length_c   1.000
_cell.angle_alpha   90.00
_cell.angle_beta   90.00
_cell.angle_gamma   90.00
#
_symmetry.space_group_name_H-M   'P 1'
#
loop_
_entity.id
_entity.type
_entity.pdbx_description
1 polymer ?
#
loop_
_entity_poly.entity_id
_entity_poly.type
_entity_poly.pdbx_seq_one_letter_code
_entity_poly.pdbx_strand_id
1 'polypeptide(L)'
;MGSPFAITARCEHKNVEPGPSKLWASIKIDARGGGLEQQRAPLAIALAIDISGSMHGDAIAHVLKSCEIVADLLGEHDRLSIVTFATHVGVRCGLTAVDAAGRAAIKATLAGIVADGNTNIHGGLEVAAGVLMTAPAGLRRAIVLMSDGQPNVSLSTAAGLAGFVRTLGIAVSTLGFGHAHDENVLDAIAVAGSGRYAYVPDPVLARVDLARAALAHGGIVADHLELKLVPAAGVELIQILPATQLRVGGGGVTAPVGDVFVDEGRIVAIELQLTPNVRGPLADVIVTGSAPDGTAHSLSAKLDVDVRVGPRVIDRDAQRDVVLVRAEAARGKAREHSDRGALASAALVAREAVAMIDATEGFVRYDGSLLAELREQLEDEAANYERVSTNQERGHQRKTAVSFKAASPTYSRQAKAVPPIPARLVGMGGPATGQTYYLSYETIIGRGSYGDIEIRSGMLSRQHTRFVFVGDHYVVHDLGSTNGTLVNGHRVASARLAHDDVIQIGDVVVRFEIIQNS
;
A
#
# COMPACT_ATOMS: atom_id res chain seq x y z
N MET A 1 8.65 10.69 27.18
CA MET A 1 7.55 10.37 26.25
C MET A 1 7.48 8.85 26.08
N GLY A 2 6.28 8.25 25.91
CA GLY A 2 6.15 6.81 25.67
C GLY A 2 6.70 6.42 24.28
N SER A 3 6.96 5.11 24.05
CA SER A 3 7.37 4.63 22.72
C SER A 3 6.28 4.90 21.68
N PRO A 4 6.64 5.34 20.44
CA PRO A 4 5.68 5.62 19.37
C PRO A 4 5.04 4.34 18.80
N PHE A 5 5.52 3.17 19.16
CA PHE A 5 4.96 1.89 18.74
C PHE A 5 4.83 0.92 19.93
N ALA A 6 4.05 -0.12 19.73
CA ALA A 6 3.90 -1.24 20.66
C ALA A 6 4.26 -2.53 19.95
N ILE A 7 4.68 -3.54 20.70
CA ILE A 7 4.93 -4.88 20.17
C ILE A 7 4.10 -5.91 20.92
N THR A 8 3.60 -6.90 20.18
CA THR A 8 2.91 -8.08 20.70
C THR A 8 3.50 -9.31 20.02
N ALA A 9 3.98 -10.27 20.81
CA ALA A 9 4.50 -11.55 20.32
C ALA A 9 3.63 -12.68 20.85
N ARG A 10 3.07 -13.52 19.96
CA ARG A 10 2.16 -14.61 20.31
C ARG A 10 2.38 -15.81 19.41
N CYS A 11 2.32 -17.02 19.99
CA CYS A 11 2.27 -18.25 19.22
C CYS A 11 0.86 -18.52 18.70
N GLU A 12 0.74 -19.16 17.53
CA GLU A 12 -0.57 -19.58 16.96
C GLU A 12 -1.30 -20.58 17.87
N HIS A 13 -0.57 -21.29 18.74
CA HIS A 13 -1.10 -22.14 19.78
C HIS A 13 -0.68 -21.65 21.15
N LYS A 14 -1.63 -21.61 22.11
CA LYS A 14 -1.38 -21.26 23.50
C LYS A 14 -0.61 -22.34 24.26
N ASN A 15 -0.69 -23.59 23.77
CA ASN A 15 0.05 -24.72 24.32
C ASN A 15 0.53 -25.66 23.21
N VAL A 16 1.61 -26.36 23.51
CA VAL A 16 2.18 -27.46 22.67
C VAL A 16 2.43 -28.68 23.55
N GLU A 17 2.39 -29.86 22.94
CA GLU A 17 2.77 -31.09 23.63
C GLU A 17 4.28 -31.18 23.81
N PRO A 18 4.76 -31.81 24.91
CA PRO A 18 6.17 -32.11 25.08
C PRO A 18 6.68 -32.97 23.92
N GLY A 19 7.74 -32.54 23.26
CA GLY A 19 8.33 -33.27 22.15
C GLY A 19 8.79 -32.35 21.03
N PRO A 20 9.39 -32.90 19.97
CA PRO A 20 9.76 -32.11 18.79
C PRO A 20 8.51 -31.63 18.10
N SER A 21 8.37 -30.32 17.91
CA SER A 21 7.21 -29.75 17.25
C SER A 21 7.57 -28.48 16.47
N LYS A 22 6.83 -28.25 15.39
CA LYS A 22 6.86 -26.97 14.67
C LYS A 22 5.75 -26.07 15.14
N LEU A 23 6.05 -24.80 15.22
CA LEU A 23 5.15 -23.78 15.76
C LEU A 23 5.35 -22.47 14.99
N TRP A 24 4.24 -21.88 14.58
CA TRP A 24 4.24 -20.53 14.06
C TRP A 24 3.93 -19.51 15.17
N ALA A 25 4.49 -18.32 15.03
CA ALA A 25 4.20 -17.20 15.89
C ALA A 25 4.09 -15.90 15.09
N SER A 26 3.26 -14.99 15.57
CA SER A 26 3.16 -13.62 15.08
C SER A 26 3.87 -12.64 16.00
N ILE A 27 4.59 -11.70 15.38
CA ILE A 27 5.12 -10.51 16.03
C ILE A 27 4.45 -9.33 15.38
N LYS A 28 3.59 -8.66 16.14
CA LYS A 28 2.82 -7.52 15.69
C LYS A 28 3.41 -6.24 16.26
N ILE A 29 3.60 -5.26 15.41
CA ILE A 29 4.13 -3.94 15.75
C ILE A 29 3.06 -2.92 15.38
N ASP A 30 2.44 -2.32 16.38
CA ASP A 30 1.34 -1.36 16.22
C ASP A 30 1.84 0.07 16.45
N ALA A 31 1.43 1.02 15.60
CA ALA A 31 1.61 2.44 15.89
C ALA A 31 0.87 2.81 17.20
N ARG A 32 1.52 3.58 18.05
CA ARG A 32 0.92 4.16 19.25
C ARG A 32 0.78 5.66 19.11
N GLY A 33 -0.40 6.16 19.34
CA GLY A 33 -0.70 7.58 19.30
C GLY A 33 -1.15 8.02 17.91
N GLY A 34 -2.19 8.80 17.86
CA GLY A 34 -2.74 9.36 16.66
C GLY A 34 -4.24 9.47 16.77
N GLY A 35 -4.72 10.50 17.44
CA GLY A 35 -5.90 11.18 16.93
C GLY A 35 -5.46 11.99 15.72
N LEU A 36 -6.34 12.21 14.76
CA LEU A 36 -6.15 13.05 13.56
C LEU A 36 -5.61 14.49 13.85
N GLU A 37 -5.41 14.85 15.10
CA GLU A 37 -4.91 16.15 15.58
C GLU A 37 -3.41 16.18 15.91
N GLN A 38 -2.69 15.07 15.88
CA GLN A 38 -1.24 15.15 16.03
C GLN A 38 -0.65 15.68 14.71
N GLN A 39 -0.09 16.89 14.79
CA GLN A 39 0.62 17.54 13.70
C GLN A 39 1.58 16.55 13.06
N ARG A 40 1.28 16.13 11.83
CA ARG A 40 2.24 15.35 11.04
C ARG A 40 3.56 16.10 10.95
N ALA A 41 4.66 15.38 10.92
CA ALA A 41 5.95 16.00 10.69
C ALA A 41 5.94 16.79 9.38
N PRO A 42 6.51 18.01 9.35
CA PRO A 42 6.60 18.77 8.12
C PRO A 42 7.47 18.03 7.08
N LEU A 43 7.07 18.13 5.82
CA LEU A 43 7.62 17.39 4.70
C LEU A 43 8.47 18.26 3.78
N ALA A 44 9.52 17.69 3.25
CA ALA A 44 10.22 18.15 2.06
C ALA A 44 10.04 17.09 0.97
N ILE A 45 9.23 17.36 -0.03
CA ILE A 45 8.88 16.41 -1.09
C ILE A 45 9.49 16.88 -2.42
N ALA A 46 10.11 15.95 -3.14
CA ALA A 46 10.46 16.12 -4.54
C ALA A 46 9.56 15.24 -5.42
N LEU A 47 8.77 15.87 -6.27
CA LEU A 47 8.03 15.18 -7.33
C LEU A 47 8.96 15.01 -8.53
N ALA A 48 9.39 13.77 -8.78
CA ALA A 48 10.19 13.39 -9.93
C ALA A 48 9.27 12.88 -11.04
N ILE A 49 9.08 13.70 -12.06
CA ILE A 49 8.09 13.50 -13.12
C ILE A 49 8.81 13.05 -14.39
N ASP A 50 8.44 11.88 -14.88
CA ASP A 50 8.80 11.41 -16.21
C ASP A 50 8.13 12.30 -17.26
N ILE A 51 8.95 12.89 -18.12
CA ILE A 51 8.47 13.67 -19.26
C ILE A 51 8.96 13.06 -20.59
N SER A 52 9.21 11.74 -20.61
CA SER A 52 9.60 11.02 -21.83
C SER A 52 8.48 11.02 -22.87
N GLY A 53 8.82 10.63 -24.09
CA GLY A 53 7.90 10.69 -25.23
C GLY A 53 6.61 9.88 -25.04
N SER A 54 6.62 8.83 -24.24
CA SER A 54 5.43 8.02 -23.91
C SER A 54 4.38 8.79 -23.08
N MET A 55 4.82 9.78 -22.31
CA MET A 55 3.94 10.64 -21.50
C MET A 55 3.15 11.69 -22.29
N HIS A 56 3.29 11.78 -23.62
CA HIS A 56 2.62 12.78 -24.45
C HIS A 56 1.08 12.73 -24.33
N GLY A 57 0.44 13.89 -24.50
CA GLY A 57 -1.01 14.03 -24.53
C GLY A 57 -1.65 14.02 -23.14
N ASP A 58 -2.70 13.22 -22.96
CA ASP A 58 -3.52 13.21 -21.73
C ASP A 58 -2.74 12.70 -20.51
N ALA A 59 -1.77 11.81 -20.68
CA ALA A 59 -0.99 11.24 -19.59
C ALA A 59 -0.25 12.32 -18.80
N ILE A 60 0.56 13.15 -19.47
CA ILE A 60 1.29 14.23 -18.79
C ILE A 60 0.35 15.28 -18.21
N ALA A 61 -0.75 15.63 -18.92
CA ALA A 61 -1.70 16.62 -18.44
C ALA A 61 -2.35 16.20 -17.10
N HIS A 62 -2.74 14.93 -16.97
CA HIS A 62 -3.31 14.39 -15.74
C HIS A 62 -2.28 14.30 -14.61
N VAL A 63 -1.04 13.90 -14.90
CA VAL A 63 0.05 13.88 -13.92
C VAL A 63 0.31 15.28 -13.38
N LEU A 64 0.45 16.28 -14.26
CA LEU A 64 0.68 17.67 -13.84
C LEU A 64 -0.48 18.21 -13.01
N LYS A 65 -1.72 17.90 -13.40
CA LYS A 65 -2.92 18.27 -12.61
C LYS A 65 -2.93 17.60 -11.23
N SER A 66 -2.47 16.37 -11.15
CA SER A 66 -2.32 15.66 -9.87
C SER A 66 -1.26 16.30 -8.97
N CYS A 67 -0.15 16.76 -9.56
CA CYS A 67 0.90 17.51 -8.85
C CYS A 67 0.37 18.84 -8.28
N GLU A 68 -0.51 19.55 -8.99
CA GLU A 68 -1.17 20.76 -8.46
C GLU A 68 -1.99 20.44 -7.20
N ILE A 69 -2.70 19.32 -7.19
CA ILE A 69 -3.49 18.89 -6.02
C ILE A 69 -2.59 18.55 -4.84
N VAL A 70 -1.45 17.89 -5.06
CA VAL A 70 -0.47 17.67 -3.99
C VAL A 70 -0.02 19.00 -3.40
N ALA A 71 0.28 19.99 -4.23
CA ALA A 71 0.64 21.32 -3.75
C ALA A 71 -0.48 21.99 -2.92
N ASP A 72 -1.76 21.72 -3.24
CA ASP A 72 -2.90 22.23 -2.48
C ASP A 72 -3.11 21.52 -1.13
N LEU A 73 -2.74 20.23 -1.05
CA LEU A 73 -2.88 19.40 0.16
C LEU A 73 -1.75 19.61 1.18
N LEU A 74 -0.60 20.09 0.74
CA LEU A 74 0.53 20.38 1.61
C LEU A 74 0.31 21.65 2.43
N GLY A 75 0.83 21.67 3.65
CA GLY A 75 0.72 22.80 4.58
C GLY A 75 1.86 23.83 4.43
N GLU A 76 1.72 24.97 5.11
CA GLU A 76 2.70 26.08 5.06
C GLU A 76 4.10 25.69 5.57
N HIS A 77 4.17 24.68 6.43
CA HIS A 77 5.45 24.17 6.96
C HIS A 77 6.13 23.16 6.02
N ASP A 78 5.43 22.72 4.97
CA ASP A 78 5.98 21.81 3.99
C ASP A 78 6.75 22.54 2.89
N ARG A 79 7.57 21.78 2.18
CA ARG A 79 8.31 22.25 1.01
C ARG A 79 8.14 21.26 -0.14
N LEU A 80 8.02 21.80 -1.33
CA LEU A 80 7.83 21.02 -2.55
C LEU A 80 8.84 21.43 -3.61
N SER A 81 9.40 20.46 -4.30
CA SER A 81 10.24 20.63 -5.48
C SER A 81 9.67 19.85 -6.66
N ILE A 82 9.87 20.38 -7.87
CA ILE A 82 9.52 19.72 -9.13
C ILE A 82 10.80 19.41 -9.88
N VAL A 83 11.06 18.14 -10.10
CA VAL A 83 12.15 17.62 -10.94
C VAL A 83 11.54 16.90 -12.13
N THR A 84 11.99 17.19 -13.32
CA THR A 84 11.58 16.45 -14.52
C THR A 84 12.75 15.64 -15.05
N PHE A 85 12.45 14.45 -15.55
CA PHE A 85 13.47 13.62 -16.17
C PHE A 85 12.97 13.01 -17.47
N ALA A 86 13.85 13.02 -18.44
CA ALA A 86 13.74 12.36 -19.73
C ALA A 86 15.17 12.03 -20.19
N THR A 87 15.57 12.30 -21.43
CA THR A 87 16.98 12.26 -21.84
C THR A 87 17.83 13.22 -20.98
N HIS A 88 17.28 14.40 -20.67
CA HIS A 88 17.85 15.37 -19.76
C HIS A 88 17.06 15.44 -18.47
N VAL A 89 17.75 15.69 -17.38
CA VAL A 89 17.14 15.85 -16.05
C VAL A 89 17.28 17.30 -15.61
N GLY A 90 16.22 17.86 -15.05
CA GLY A 90 16.24 19.26 -14.64
C GLY A 90 15.35 19.57 -13.44
N VAL A 91 15.83 20.47 -12.59
CA VAL A 91 15.01 21.07 -11.52
C VAL A 91 14.16 22.17 -12.15
N ARG A 92 12.86 21.98 -12.20
CA ARG A 92 11.91 22.98 -12.70
C ARG A 92 11.48 23.97 -11.62
N CYS A 93 11.33 23.47 -10.40
CA CYS A 93 11.09 24.28 -9.22
C CYS A 93 11.99 23.75 -8.09
N GLY A 94 12.85 24.60 -7.54
CA GLY A 94 13.65 24.28 -6.35
C GLY A 94 12.77 24.02 -5.14
N LEU A 95 13.37 23.65 -4.00
CA LEU A 95 12.63 23.35 -2.79
C LEU A 95 11.93 24.62 -2.24
N THR A 96 10.67 24.77 -2.56
CA THR A 96 9.84 25.96 -2.32
C THR A 96 8.90 25.74 -1.14
N ALA A 97 8.75 26.71 -0.26
CA ALA A 97 7.73 26.69 0.81
C ALA A 97 6.32 26.67 0.20
N VAL A 98 5.42 25.87 0.78
CA VAL A 98 4.07 25.69 0.25
C VAL A 98 3.09 26.69 0.91
N ASP A 99 3.46 27.98 0.93
CA ASP A 99 2.57 29.08 1.23
C ASP A 99 1.77 29.53 -0.03
N ALA A 100 0.97 30.56 0.07
CA ALA A 100 0.16 31.04 -1.06
C ALA A 100 0.99 31.41 -2.28
N ALA A 101 2.13 32.10 -2.09
CA ALA A 101 3.02 32.52 -3.16
C ALA A 101 3.76 31.33 -3.78
N GLY A 102 4.26 30.42 -2.93
CA GLY A 102 4.93 29.21 -3.36
C GLY A 102 3.99 28.28 -4.15
N ARG A 103 2.74 28.09 -3.72
CA ARG A 103 1.75 27.31 -4.49
C ARG A 103 1.53 27.90 -5.88
N ALA A 104 1.39 29.22 -5.96
CA ALA A 104 1.21 29.89 -7.26
C ALA A 104 2.43 29.68 -8.17
N ALA A 105 3.65 29.79 -7.64
CA ALA A 105 4.89 29.57 -8.39
C ALA A 105 5.03 28.10 -8.86
N ILE A 106 4.70 27.13 -7.99
CA ILE A 106 4.71 25.68 -8.31
C ILE A 106 3.72 25.41 -9.46
N LYS A 107 2.46 25.89 -9.36
CA LYS A 107 1.44 25.70 -10.39
C LYS A 107 1.83 26.35 -11.72
N ALA A 108 2.42 27.54 -11.69
CA ALA A 108 2.93 28.20 -12.89
C ALA A 108 4.05 27.39 -13.55
N THR A 109 4.94 26.79 -12.76
CA THR A 109 6.01 25.90 -13.25
C THR A 109 5.44 24.65 -13.92
N LEU A 110 4.44 24.00 -13.29
CA LEU A 110 3.81 22.80 -13.84
C LEU A 110 3.16 23.06 -15.21
N ALA A 111 2.51 24.19 -15.37
CA ALA A 111 1.83 24.57 -16.63
C ALA A 111 2.79 24.68 -17.84
N GLY A 112 4.09 24.86 -17.61
CA GLY A 112 5.11 24.97 -18.66
C GLY A 112 5.81 23.66 -19.03
N ILE A 113 5.45 22.52 -18.43
CA ILE A 113 6.10 21.23 -18.67
C ILE A 113 5.52 20.55 -19.90
N VAL A 114 6.41 20.10 -20.81
CA VAL A 114 6.08 19.37 -22.04
C VAL A 114 6.88 18.08 -22.06
N ALA A 115 6.28 17.01 -22.56
CA ALA A 115 6.91 15.69 -22.67
C ALA A 115 7.79 15.60 -23.93
N ASP A 116 9.02 15.05 -23.78
CA ASP A 116 9.94 14.71 -24.87
C ASP A 116 11.13 13.87 -24.36
N GLY A 117 11.67 12.99 -25.21
CA GLY A 117 12.91 12.24 -24.97
C GLY A 117 12.74 10.84 -24.41
N ASN A 118 13.83 10.31 -23.83
CA ASN A 118 13.94 8.95 -23.25
C ASN A 118 13.71 8.98 -21.72
N THR A 119 13.71 7.79 -21.08
CA THR A 119 13.39 7.63 -19.65
C THR A 119 14.66 7.41 -18.82
N ASN A 120 15.12 8.42 -18.07
CA ASN A 120 16.28 8.38 -17.18
C ASN A 120 15.88 8.43 -15.70
N ILE A 121 15.36 7.31 -15.19
CA ILE A 121 14.91 7.19 -13.79
C ILE A 121 16.06 7.48 -12.81
N HIS A 122 17.26 6.93 -13.07
CA HIS A 122 18.43 7.12 -12.20
C HIS A 122 18.76 8.60 -12.01
N GLY A 123 18.88 9.34 -13.10
CA GLY A 123 19.17 10.78 -13.03
C GLY A 123 18.04 11.57 -12.35
N GLY A 124 16.77 11.18 -12.57
CA GLY A 124 15.63 11.78 -11.88
C GLY A 124 15.72 11.63 -10.36
N LEU A 125 16.03 10.43 -9.88
CA LEU A 125 16.21 10.14 -8.45
C LEU A 125 17.43 10.87 -7.87
N GLU A 126 18.56 10.91 -8.57
CA GLU A 126 19.79 11.58 -8.14
C GLU A 126 19.57 13.08 -7.95
N VAL A 127 18.97 13.74 -8.93
CA VAL A 127 18.69 15.19 -8.87
C VAL A 127 17.64 15.50 -7.81
N ALA A 128 16.59 14.70 -7.70
CA ALA A 128 15.55 14.86 -6.66
C ALA A 128 16.17 14.73 -5.24
N ALA A 129 17.02 13.73 -5.04
CA ALA A 129 17.75 13.57 -3.77
C ALA A 129 18.66 14.77 -3.49
N GLY A 130 19.43 15.23 -4.48
CA GLY A 130 20.30 16.40 -4.36
C GLY A 130 19.54 17.66 -3.91
N VAL A 131 18.35 17.91 -4.48
CA VAL A 131 17.48 19.01 -4.05
C VAL A 131 17.02 18.84 -2.60
N LEU A 132 16.59 17.63 -2.21
CA LEU A 132 16.14 17.37 -0.86
C LEU A 132 17.23 17.46 0.20
N MET A 133 18.50 17.27 -0.17
CA MET A 133 19.62 17.48 0.77
C MET A 133 19.78 18.94 1.19
N THR A 134 19.21 19.90 0.45
CA THR A 134 19.16 21.32 0.82
C THR A 134 18.03 21.65 1.81
N ALA A 135 17.17 20.68 2.14
CA ALA A 135 16.04 20.90 3.04
C ALA A 135 16.54 21.27 4.45
N PRO A 136 15.86 22.24 5.12
CA PRO A 136 16.10 22.54 6.51
C PRO A 136 16.03 21.30 7.40
N ALA A 137 16.78 21.32 8.50
CA ALA A 137 16.70 20.25 9.50
C ALA A 137 15.26 20.16 10.07
N GLY A 138 14.85 18.95 10.43
CA GLY A 138 13.52 18.69 11.00
C GLY A 138 12.41 18.42 9.98
N LEU A 139 12.65 18.59 8.67
CA LEU A 139 11.70 18.15 7.64
C LEU A 139 11.98 16.70 7.24
N ARG A 140 10.94 15.88 7.12
CA ARG A 140 11.06 14.56 6.51
C ARG A 140 11.20 14.70 4.99
N ARG A 141 12.15 13.97 4.44
CA ARG A 141 12.48 14.00 3.01
C ARG A 141 11.83 12.82 2.31
N ALA A 142 11.12 13.09 1.21
CA ALA A 142 10.50 12.05 0.41
C ALA A 142 10.57 12.38 -1.08
N ILE A 143 10.78 11.36 -1.90
CA ILE A 143 10.67 11.43 -3.36
C ILE A 143 9.41 10.69 -3.78
N VAL A 144 8.62 11.28 -4.66
CA VAL A 144 7.56 10.58 -5.37
C VAL A 144 7.94 10.55 -6.85
N LEU A 145 8.30 9.36 -7.31
CA LEU A 145 8.68 9.09 -8.69
C LEU A 145 7.45 8.69 -9.50
N MET A 146 7.26 9.32 -10.63
CA MET A 146 6.15 9.08 -11.55
C MET A 146 6.68 8.76 -12.94
N SER A 147 6.34 7.57 -13.49
CA SER A 147 6.78 7.13 -14.81
C SER A 147 5.76 6.21 -15.48
N ASP A 148 5.63 6.30 -16.80
CA ASP A 148 4.84 5.40 -17.64
C ASP A 148 5.72 4.51 -18.52
N GLY A 149 7.05 4.68 -18.46
CA GLY A 149 8.03 4.05 -19.31
C GLY A 149 8.92 3.03 -18.63
N GLN A 150 9.72 2.38 -19.47
CA GLN A 150 10.83 1.54 -19.02
C GLN A 150 12.11 2.37 -18.99
N PRO A 151 12.94 2.24 -17.94
CA PRO A 151 14.21 2.95 -17.90
C PRO A 151 15.12 2.46 -19.03
N ASN A 152 15.60 3.37 -19.85
CA ASN A 152 16.43 3.07 -21.02
C ASN A 152 17.72 3.89 -21.10
N VAL A 153 17.97 4.73 -20.08
CA VAL A 153 19.17 5.56 -19.97
C VAL A 153 19.83 5.31 -18.61
N SER A 154 21.17 5.27 -18.59
CA SER A 154 21.98 5.11 -17.37
C SER A 154 21.69 3.79 -16.64
N LEU A 155 21.59 3.81 -15.31
CA LEU A 155 21.25 2.64 -14.51
C LEU A 155 19.78 2.27 -14.73
N SER A 156 19.51 1.11 -15.34
CA SER A 156 18.18 0.73 -15.82
C SER A 156 17.63 -0.58 -15.23
N THR A 157 18.46 -1.36 -14.53
CA THR A 157 18.01 -2.61 -13.91
C THR A 157 17.36 -2.37 -12.56
N ALA A 158 16.33 -3.17 -12.23
CA ALA A 158 15.65 -3.11 -10.94
C ALA A 158 16.63 -3.22 -9.75
N ALA A 159 17.56 -4.19 -9.80
CA ALA A 159 18.55 -4.39 -8.75
C ALA A 159 19.52 -3.19 -8.61
N GLY A 160 19.95 -2.63 -9.73
CA GLY A 160 20.85 -1.45 -9.75
C GLY A 160 20.17 -0.22 -9.17
N LEU A 161 18.96 0.10 -9.62
CA LEU A 161 18.18 1.24 -9.11
C LEU A 161 17.82 1.07 -7.64
N ALA A 162 17.39 -0.12 -7.22
CA ALA A 162 17.15 -0.41 -5.80
C ALA A 162 18.42 -0.28 -4.95
N GLY A 163 19.58 -0.73 -5.47
CA GLY A 163 20.87 -0.52 -4.83
C GLY A 163 21.19 0.94 -4.61
N PHE A 164 21.02 1.76 -5.65
CA PHE A 164 21.23 3.20 -5.59
C PHE A 164 20.29 3.87 -4.58
N VAL A 165 18.98 3.57 -4.63
CA VAL A 165 17.98 4.16 -3.73
C VAL A 165 18.31 3.92 -2.25
N ARG A 166 18.79 2.72 -1.90
CA ARG A 166 19.25 2.44 -0.51
C ARG A 166 20.36 3.38 -0.04
N THR A 167 21.20 3.87 -0.94
CA THR A 167 22.28 4.80 -0.57
C THR A 167 21.79 6.21 -0.30
N LEU A 168 20.59 6.56 -0.77
CA LEU A 168 20.05 7.92 -0.62
C LEU A 168 19.63 8.24 0.81
N GLY A 169 19.18 7.23 1.59
CA GLY A 169 18.61 7.45 2.93
C GLY A 169 17.37 8.34 2.92
N ILE A 170 16.64 8.37 1.80
CA ILE A 170 15.43 9.17 1.57
C ILE A 170 14.31 8.21 1.20
N ALA A 171 13.12 8.43 1.74
CA ALA A 171 11.95 7.64 1.38
C ALA A 171 11.53 7.88 -0.09
N VAL A 172 11.27 6.80 -0.85
CA VAL A 172 10.92 6.88 -2.27
C VAL A 172 9.66 6.07 -2.53
N SER A 173 8.57 6.75 -2.89
CA SER A 173 7.36 6.12 -3.44
C SER A 173 7.34 6.23 -4.96
N THR A 174 6.71 5.26 -5.62
CA THR A 174 6.66 5.21 -7.08
C THR A 174 5.23 5.03 -7.59
N LEU A 175 4.89 5.73 -8.67
CA LEU A 175 3.64 5.58 -9.39
C LEU A 175 3.92 5.19 -10.84
N GLY A 176 3.34 4.08 -11.26
CA GLY A 176 3.45 3.59 -12.64
C GLY A 176 2.16 3.86 -13.42
N PHE A 177 2.26 4.58 -14.54
CA PHE A 177 1.12 4.95 -15.37
C PHE A 177 0.97 4.05 -16.58
N GLY A 178 -0.30 3.72 -16.93
CA GLY A 178 -0.60 2.95 -18.11
C GLY A 178 -0.01 1.53 -18.09
N HIS A 179 0.02 0.87 -19.27
CA HIS A 179 0.42 -0.54 -19.37
C HIS A 179 1.89 -0.75 -19.78
N ALA A 180 2.64 0.31 -20.08
CA ALA A 180 3.97 0.20 -20.67
C ALA A 180 5.12 0.25 -19.65
N HIS A 181 4.89 0.77 -18.42
CA HIS A 181 5.96 0.87 -17.41
C HIS A 181 6.44 -0.49 -16.90
N ASP A 182 7.66 -0.53 -16.36
CA ASP A 182 8.22 -1.73 -15.72
C ASP A 182 7.90 -1.74 -14.22
N GLU A 183 6.88 -2.54 -13.87
CA GLU A 183 6.42 -2.68 -12.48
C GLU A 183 7.47 -3.26 -11.54
N ASN A 184 8.38 -4.12 -12.04
CA ASN A 184 9.43 -4.69 -11.20
C ASN A 184 10.45 -3.63 -10.81
N VAL A 185 10.77 -2.74 -11.73
CA VAL A 185 11.69 -1.62 -11.48
C VAL A 185 11.07 -0.67 -10.46
N LEU A 186 9.83 -0.26 -10.66
CA LEU A 186 9.16 0.69 -9.76
C LEU A 186 8.90 0.10 -8.37
N ASP A 187 8.46 -1.16 -8.28
CA ASP A 187 8.30 -1.85 -6.99
C ASP A 187 9.65 -2.00 -6.27
N ALA A 188 10.71 -2.39 -6.97
CA ALA A 188 12.04 -2.53 -6.38
C ALA A 188 12.59 -1.20 -5.83
N ILE A 189 12.34 -0.09 -6.53
CA ILE A 189 12.68 1.26 -6.08
C ILE A 189 11.89 1.61 -4.81
N ALA A 190 10.57 1.42 -4.82
CA ALA A 190 9.71 1.74 -3.69
C ALA A 190 10.09 0.91 -2.45
N VAL A 191 10.29 -0.39 -2.60
CA VAL A 191 10.73 -1.28 -1.51
C VAL A 191 12.10 -0.85 -0.96
N ALA A 192 13.05 -0.52 -1.84
CA ALA A 192 14.38 -0.09 -1.44
C ALA A 192 14.38 1.27 -0.71
N GLY A 193 13.43 2.14 -1.07
CA GLY A 193 13.25 3.46 -0.47
C GLY A 193 12.24 3.50 0.68
N SER A 194 11.81 2.34 1.22
CA SER A 194 10.80 2.27 2.29
C SER A 194 9.50 3.03 1.95
N GLY A 195 9.18 3.15 0.67
CA GLY A 195 7.97 3.77 0.16
C GLY A 195 6.97 2.76 -0.39
N ARG A 196 6.07 3.24 -1.24
CA ARG A 196 4.99 2.43 -1.84
C ARG A 196 5.01 2.54 -3.35
N TYR A 197 4.80 1.42 -4.03
CA TYR A 197 4.46 1.40 -5.45
C TYR A 197 2.93 1.45 -5.61
N ALA A 198 2.44 2.28 -6.53
CA ALA A 198 1.05 2.28 -6.96
C ALA A 198 0.96 2.18 -8.49
N TYR A 199 0.10 1.30 -8.96
CA TYR A 199 -0.28 1.23 -10.37
C TYR A 199 -1.49 2.13 -10.63
N VAL A 200 -1.34 3.04 -11.57
CA VAL A 200 -2.39 3.97 -12.00
C VAL A 200 -2.84 3.58 -13.41
N PRO A 201 -3.90 2.77 -13.54
CA PRO A 201 -4.37 2.28 -14.84
C PRO A 201 -4.92 3.40 -15.72
N ASP A 202 -5.50 4.41 -15.12
CA ASP A 202 -6.04 5.59 -15.77
C ASP A 202 -5.42 6.86 -15.17
N PRO A 203 -4.73 7.69 -15.95
CA PRO A 203 -4.14 8.94 -15.47
C PRO A 203 -5.13 9.88 -14.78
N VAL A 204 -6.44 9.81 -15.11
CA VAL A 204 -7.49 10.58 -14.41
C VAL A 204 -7.53 10.24 -12.91
N LEU A 205 -7.17 9.01 -12.55
CA LEU A 205 -7.18 8.50 -11.18
C LEU A 205 -5.88 8.80 -10.40
N ALA A 206 -4.85 9.28 -11.10
CA ALA A 206 -3.53 9.59 -10.53
C ALA A 206 -3.56 10.48 -9.28
N ARG A 207 -4.56 11.33 -9.16
CA ARG A 207 -4.67 12.34 -8.11
C ARG A 207 -4.69 11.76 -6.71
N VAL A 208 -5.45 10.69 -6.51
CA VAL A 208 -5.61 10.05 -5.19
C VAL A 208 -4.35 9.28 -4.81
N ASP A 209 -3.82 8.50 -5.77
CA ASP A 209 -2.64 7.68 -5.53
C ASP A 209 -1.41 8.55 -5.31
N LEU A 210 -1.28 9.66 -6.04
CA LEU A 210 -0.21 10.63 -5.85
C LEU A 210 -0.32 11.35 -4.50
N ALA A 211 -1.52 11.79 -4.12
CA ALA A 211 -1.73 12.41 -2.81
C ALA A 211 -1.40 11.43 -1.68
N ARG A 212 -1.82 10.18 -1.78
CA ARG A 212 -1.47 9.11 -0.82
C ARG A 212 0.04 8.89 -0.77
N ALA A 213 0.70 8.77 -1.91
CA ALA A 213 2.14 8.56 -1.97
C ALA A 213 2.93 9.73 -1.37
N ALA A 214 2.51 10.96 -1.64
CA ALA A 214 3.16 12.17 -1.13
C ALA A 214 2.94 12.38 0.38
N LEU A 215 1.71 12.19 0.86
CA LEU A 215 1.34 12.48 2.24
C LEU A 215 1.64 11.34 3.21
N ALA A 216 1.76 10.09 2.72
CA ALA A 216 2.06 8.93 3.56
C ALA A 216 3.31 9.14 4.43
N HIS A 217 4.32 9.79 3.88
CA HIS A 217 5.59 10.02 4.60
C HIS A 217 5.47 11.00 5.77
N GLY A 218 4.45 11.85 5.81
CA GLY A 218 4.16 12.73 6.96
C GLY A 218 3.53 11.97 8.14
N GLY A 219 2.90 10.85 7.87
CA GLY A 219 2.25 10.00 8.86
C GLY A 219 3.15 8.91 9.47
N ILE A 220 4.46 8.91 9.23
CA ILE A 220 5.36 7.94 9.83
C ILE A 220 5.45 8.19 11.35
N VAL A 221 5.15 7.17 12.11
CA VAL A 221 5.18 7.17 13.58
C VAL A 221 6.54 6.68 14.08
N ALA A 222 7.10 5.69 13.40
CA ALA A 222 8.44 5.19 13.66
C ALA A 222 9.08 4.71 12.35
N ASP A 223 10.36 4.99 12.19
CA ASP A 223 11.15 4.63 11.01
C ASP A 223 12.26 3.65 11.34
N HIS A 224 12.77 3.01 10.27
CA HIS A 224 13.91 2.08 10.33
C HIS A 224 13.74 0.97 11.38
N LEU A 225 12.51 0.44 11.53
CA LEU A 225 12.31 -0.63 12.49
C LEU A 225 13.07 -1.88 12.08
N GLU A 226 13.78 -2.43 13.07
CA GLU A 226 14.49 -3.70 13.01
C GLU A 226 13.96 -4.64 14.09
N LEU A 227 13.65 -5.86 13.70
CA LEU A 227 13.32 -6.97 14.59
C LEU A 227 14.55 -7.81 14.85
N LYS A 228 14.97 -7.96 16.10
CA LYS A 228 15.96 -8.96 16.53
C LYS A 228 15.26 -10.07 17.29
N LEU A 229 15.43 -11.30 16.83
CA LEU A 229 14.95 -12.51 17.49
C LEU A 229 16.13 -13.26 18.09
N VAL A 230 16.05 -13.58 19.38
CA VAL A 230 17.05 -14.37 20.09
C VAL A 230 16.36 -15.66 20.58
N PRO A 231 16.48 -16.78 19.84
CA PRO A 231 15.87 -18.05 20.23
C PRO A 231 16.48 -18.57 21.53
N ALA A 232 15.66 -19.19 22.37
CA ALA A 232 16.09 -19.88 23.57
C ALA A 232 16.80 -21.20 23.25
N ALA A 233 17.48 -21.77 24.23
CA ALA A 233 18.14 -23.08 24.07
C ALA A 233 17.12 -24.16 23.67
N GLY A 234 17.41 -24.90 22.62
CA GLY A 234 16.53 -25.92 22.06
C GLY A 234 15.44 -25.41 21.13
N VAL A 235 15.44 -24.13 20.78
CA VAL A 235 14.55 -23.52 19.78
C VAL A 235 15.37 -23.13 18.55
N GLU A 236 14.96 -23.59 17.39
CA GLU A 236 15.58 -23.26 16.11
C GLU A 236 14.61 -22.41 15.28
N LEU A 237 15.12 -21.32 14.73
CA LEU A 237 14.38 -20.49 13.77
C LEU A 237 14.46 -21.12 12.39
N ILE A 238 13.32 -21.52 11.83
CA ILE A 238 13.23 -22.11 10.48
C ILE A 238 13.10 -21.02 9.43
N GLN A 239 12.18 -20.07 9.63
CA GLN A 239 12.00 -18.95 8.72
C GLN A 239 11.34 -17.73 9.38
N ILE A 240 11.55 -16.58 8.75
CA ILE A 240 10.88 -15.30 9.04
C ILE A 240 10.14 -14.84 7.78
N LEU A 241 8.91 -14.39 7.90
CA LEU A 241 8.11 -13.83 6.82
C LEU A 241 7.59 -12.42 7.21
N PRO A 242 7.54 -11.48 6.25
CA PRO A 242 8.04 -11.60 4.89
C PRO A 242 9.56 -11.82 4.90
N ALA A 243 10.05 -12.61 3.93
CA ALA A 243 11.47 -12.86 3.77
C ALA A 243 12.18 -11.57 3.36
N THR A 244 12.96 -11.02 4.26
CA THR A 244 13.79 -9.84 4.06
C THR A 244 15.26 -10.19 4.25
N GLN A 245 16.18 -9.25 4.06
CA GLN A 245 17.61 -9.47 4.24
C GLN A 245 17.92 -9.77 5.71
N LEU A 246 18.01 -11.07 6.05
CA LEU A 246 18.31 -11.51 7.40
C LEU A 246 19.80 -11.34 7.70
N ARG A 247 20.11 -10.82 8.88
CA ARG A 247 21.48 -10.73 9.42
C ARG A 247 21.58 -11.64 10.64
N VAL A 248 22.49 -12.60 10.60
CA VAL A 248 22.77 -13.52 11.71
C VAL A 248 23.98 -13.00 12.48
N GLY A 249 23.81 -12.79 13.77
CA GLY A 249 24.90 -12.31 14.63
C GLY A 249 24.45 -12.02 16.05
N GLY A 250 25.38 -11.93 17.00
CA GLY A 250 25.08 -11.57 18.38
C GLY A 250 24.11 -12.51 19.10
N GLY A 251 24.14 -13.82 18.76
CA GLY A 251 23.26 -14.83 19.34
C GLY A 251 21.83 -14.81 18.83
N GLY A 252 21.53 -14.06 17.75
CA GLY A 252 20.19 -13.98 17.21
C GLY A 252 20.16 -13.63 15.73
N VAL A 253 18.94 -13.46 15.20
CA VAL A 253 18.67 -13.07 13.82
C VAL A 253 18.00 -11.71 13.81
N THR A 254 18.50 -10.78 12.99
CA THR A 254 17.93 -9.46 12.79
C THR A 254 17.30 -9.36 11.41
N ALA A 255 16.08 -8.86 11.35
CA ALA A 255 15.31 -8.62 10.12
C ALA A 255 14.86 -7.15 10.07
N PRO A 256 15.02 -6.43 8.95
CA PRO A 256 14.40 -5.12 8.76
C PRO A 256 12.87 -5.29 8.66
N VAL A 257 12.13 -4.42 9.35
CA VAL A 257 10.65 -4.38 9.34
C VAL A 257 10.14 -3.22 8.47
N GLY A 258 10.94 -2.14 8.37
CA GLY A 258 10.56 -0.91 7.67
C GLY A 258 9.85 0.09 8.57
N ASP A 259 9.17 1.06 7.95
CA ASP A 259 8.51 2.16 8.67
C ASP A 259 7.09 1.78 9.09
N VAL A 260 6.62 2.36 10.19
CA VAL A 260 5.23 2.24 10.68
C VAL A 260 4.56 3.61 10.61
N PHE A 261 3.41 3.65 9.96
CA PHE A 261 2.62 4.85 9.77
C PHE A 261 1.50 4.96 10.80
N VAL A 262 0.95 6.17 10.96
CA VAL A 262 -0.25 6.41 11.79
C VAL A 262 -1.35 5.44 11.37
N ASP A 263 -2.01 4.85 12.35
CA ASP A 263 -3.09 3.86 12.16
C ASP A 263 -2.70 2.59 11.37
N GLU A 264 -1.41 2.33 11.24
CA GLU A 264 -0.89 1.11 10.63
C GLU A 264 -0.18 0.22 11.67
N GLY A 265 -0.02 -1.06 11.31
CA GLY A 265 0.82 -2.01 12.01
C GLY A 265 1.61 -2.88 11.04
N ARG A 266 2.64 -3.48 11.55
CA ARG A 266 3.45 -4.49 10.84
C ARG A 266 3.27 -5.83 11.51
N ILE A 267 3.18 -6.87 10.70
CA ILE A 267 3.11 -8.25 11.16
C ILE A 267 4.29 -9.02 10.58
N VAL A 268 5.02 -9.68 11.47
CA VAL A 268 6.09 -10.62 11.10
C VAL A 268 5.69 -12.00 11.60
N ALA A 269 5.67 -12.99 10.72
CA ALA A 269 5.42 -14.38 11.07
C ALA A 269 6.75 -15.14 11.12
N ILE A 270 6.94 -15.93 12.17
CA ILE A 270 8.13 -16.77 12.34
C ILE A 270 7.73 -18.23 12.51
N GLU A 271 8.51 -19.13 11.91
CA GLU A 271 8.38 -20.57 12.13
C GLU A 271 9.53 -21.06 12.99
N LEU A 272 9.19 -21.74 14.07
CA LEU A 272 10.13 -22.28 15.05
C LEU A 272 10.06 -23.81 15.07
N GLN A 273 11.21 -24.47 15.23
CA GLN A 273 11.33 -25.88 15.54
C GLN A 273 11.73 -26.02 17.02
N LEU A 274 10.95 -26.76 17.79
CA LEU A 274 11.21 -27.04 19.18
C LEU A 274 11.87 -28.41 19.34
N THR A 275 12.89 -28.51 20.19
CA THR A 275 13.46 -29.81 20.62
C THR A 275 12.64 -30.38 21.79
N PRO A 276 12.75 -31.69 22.10
CA PRO A 276 11.92 -32.33 23.13
C PRO A 276 12.03 -31.74 24.54
N ASN A 277 13.09 -31.04 24.85
CA ASN A 277 13.41 -30.57 26.20
C ASN A 277 13.11 -29.08 26.43
N VAL A 278 12.48 -28.39 25.49
CA VAL A 278 12.13 -26.97 25.64
C VAL A 278 11.16 -26.79 26.79
N ARG A 279 11.48 -25.87 27.68
CA ARG A 279 10.64 -25.41 28.81
C ARG A 279 10.78 -23.91 28.94
N GLY A 280 9.67 -23.18 29.08
CA GLY A 280 9.66 -21.72 29.26
C GLY A 280 9.69 -20.94 27.95
N PRO A 281 10.16 -19.66 27.99
CA PRO A 281 10.16 -18.77 26.85
C PRO A 281 10.89 -19.36 25.65
N LEU A 282 10.30 -19.17 24.44
CA LEU A 282 10.88 -19.68 23.18
C LEU A 282 11.90 -18.71 22.58
N ALA A 283 11.69 -17.41 22.76
CA ALA A 283 12.59 -16.40 22.22
C ALA A 283 12.39 -15.06 22.93
N ASP A 284 13.47 -14.26 22.97
CA ASP A 284 13.37 -12.82 23.19
C ASP A 284 13.19 -12.11 21.85
N VAL A 285 12.19 -11.24 21.79
CA VAL A 285 11.84 -10.41 20.64
C VAL A 285 12.18 -8.98 20.98
N ILE A 286 13.08 -8.37 20.23
CA ILE A 286 13.50 -6.98 20.43
C ILE A 286 13.20 -6.22 19.14
N VAL A 287 12.48 -5.10 19.24
CA VAL A 287 12.23 -4.20 18.12
C VAL A 287 12.86 -2.85 18.43
N THR A 288 13.72 -2.40 17.55
CA THR A 288 14.37 -1.08 17.61
C THR A 288 13.91 -0.24 16.42
N GLY A 289 13.89 1.08 16.60
CA GLY A 289 13.55 2.04 15.56
C GLY A 289 13.68 3.46 16.09
N SER A 290 13.40 4.45 15.25
CA SER A 290 13.49 5.86 15.62
C SER A 290 12.13 6.54 15.49
N ALA A 291 11.82 7.46 16.38
CA ALA A 291 10.72 8.40 16.21
C ALA A 291 11.07 9.46 15.14
N PRO A 292 10.08 10.19 14.61
CA PRO A 292 10.31 11.25 13.62
C PRO A 292 11.31 12.33 14.04
N ASP A 293 11.47 12.55 15.32
CA ASP A 293 12.43 13.51 15.89
C ASP A 293 13.86 12.94 16.03
N GLY A 294 14.09 11.71 15.55
CA GLY A 294 15.36 11.00 15.66
C GLY A 294 15.57 10.29 17.00
N THR A 295 14.61 10.35 17.93
CA THR A 295 14.73 9.65 19.22
C THR A 295 14.68 8.14 18.99
N ALA A 296 15.73 7.43 19.39
CA ALA A 296 15.80 5.98 19.28
C ALA A 296 14.92 5.31 20.36
N HIS A 297 14.20 4.27 19.95
CA HIS A 297 13.35 3.45 20.81
C HIS A 297 13.71 1.98 20.68
N SER A 298 13.64 1.27 21.80
CA SER A 298 13.82 -0.17 21.87
C SER A 298 12.76 -0.76 22.77
N LEU A 299 12.01 -1.72 22.24
CA LEU A 299 11.02 -2.48 22.99
C LEU A 299 11.37 -3.96 22.94
N SER A 300 11.06 -4.67 24.03
CA SER A 300 11.25 -6.11 24.10
C SER A 300 9.95 -6.81 24.53
N ALA A 301 9.74 -8.01 24.00
CA ALA A 301 8.70 -8.93 24.42
C ALA A 301 9.27 -10.35 24.48
N LYS A 302 8.68 -11.21 25.29
CA LYS A 302 8.99 -12.63 25.29
C LYS A 302 7.96 -13.36 24.45
N LEU A 303 8.43 -14.26 23.60
CA LEU A 303 7.59 -15.23 22.95
C LEU A 303 7.51 -16.47 23.81
N ASP A 304 6.33 -16.80 24.27
CA ASP A 304 6.11 -17.88 25.23
C ASP A 304 5.00 -18.84 24.77
N VAL A 305 5.09 -20.10 25.22
CA VAL A 305 4.07 -21.12 24.98
C VAL A 305 4.03 -22.09 26.18
N ASP A 306 2.83 -22.50 26.54
CA ASP A 306 2.67 -23.52 27.60
C ASP A 306 3.00 -24.92 27.02
N VAL A 307 3.95 -25.61 27.64
CA VAL A 307 4.37 -26.97 27.22
C VAL A 307 3.68 -27.98 28.13
N ARG A 308 2.56 -28.53 27.69
CA ARG A 308 1.75 -29.50 28.46
C ARG A 308 1.10 -30.55 27.58
N VAL A 309 0.80 -31.69 28.15
CA VAL A 309 -0.03 -32.72 27.51
C VAL A 309 -1.50 -32.27 27.50
N GLY A 310 -2.14 -32.39 26.36
CA GLY A 310 -3.56 -32.06 26.19
C GLY A 310 -3.88 -31.45 24.81
N PRO A 311 -5.15 -31.18 24.53
CA PRO A 311 -5.54 -30.64 23.24
C PRO A 311 -4.89 -29.26 22.99
N ARG A 312 -4.45 -29.03 21.76
CA ARG A 312 -3.93 -27.74 21.34
C ARG A 312 -5.03 -26.69 21.41
N VAL A 313 -4.71 -25.56 22.01
CA VAL A 313 -5.60 -24.39 22.09
C VAL A 313 -5.07 -23.32 21.16
N ILE A 314 -5.88 -22.95 20.17
CA ILE A 314 -5.51 -21.94 19.17
C ILE A 314 -5.65 -20.54 19.78
N ASP A 315 -4.65 -19.70 19.51
CA ASP A 315 -4.76 -18.24 19.63
C ASP A 315 -5.24 -17.70 18.27
N ARG A 316 -6.53 -17.38 18.19
CA ARG A 316 -7.17 -16.99 16.93
C ARG A 316 -6.56 -15.74 16.30
N ASP A 317 -6.16 -14.78 17.13
CA ASP A 317 -5.54 -13.54 16.63
C ASP A 317 -4.16 -13.84 16.05
N ALA A 318 -3.34 -14.58 16.78
CA ALA A 318 -2.01 -14.96 16.29
C ALA A 318 -2.10 -15.87 15.04
N GLN A 319 -3.06 -16.79 15.00
CA GLN A 319 -3.27 -17.64 13.82
C GLN A 319 -3.67 -16.80 12.60
N ARG A 320 -4.60 -15.84 12.75
CA ARG A 320 -4.99 -14.92 11.66
C ARG A 320 -3.80 -14.13 11.14
N ASP A 321 -3.01 -13.54 12.02
CA ASP A 321 -1.80 -12.80 11.67
C ASP A 321 -0.80 -13.67 10.91
N VAL A 322 -0.52 -14.88 11.40
CA VAL A 322 0.38 -15.85 10.75
C VAL A 322 -0.13 -16.25 9.37
N VAL A 323 -1.42 -16.58 9.26
CA VAL A 323 -2.02 -17.01 7.98
C VAL A 323 -2.01 -15.85 6.97
N LEU A 324 -2.29 -14.62 7.40
CA LEU A 324 -2.23 -13.44 6.55
C LEU A 324 -0.84 -13.28 5.91
N VAL A 325 0.21 -13.33 6.73
CA VAL A 325 1.59 -13.15 6.24
C VAL A 325 2.03 -14.34 5.36
N ARG A 326 1.66 -15.56 5.72
CA ARG A 326 1.98 -16.76 4.92
C ARG A 326 1.27 -16.77 3.57
N ALA A 327 0.01 -16.38 3.54
CA ALA A 327 -0.78 -16.29 2.31
C ALA A 327 -0.21 -15.21 1.36
N GLU A 328 0.21 -14.08 1.89
CA GLU A 328 0.90 -13.06 1.10
C GLU A 328 2.26 -13.53 0.58
N ALA A 329 3.02 -14.25 1.38
CA ALA A 329 4.28 -14.85 0.91
C ALA A 329 4.03 -15.89 -0.21
N ALA A 330 2.97 -16.69 -0.09
CA ALA A 330 2.56 -17.63 -1.13
C ALA A 330 2.13 -16.89 -2.41
N ARG A 331 1.41 -15.77 -2.28
CA ARG A 331 1.06 -14.90 -3.39
C ARG A 331 2.30 -14.38 -4.13
N GLY A 332 3.33 -13.96 -3.40
CA GLY A 332 4.62 -13.58 -3.98
C GLY A 332 5.25 -14.72 -4.80
N LYS A 333 5.26 -15.95 -4.26
CA LYS A 333 5.75 -17.14 -4.98
C LYS A 333 4.92 -17.47 -6.21
N ALA A 334 3.59 -17.35 -6.15
CA ALA A 334 2.73 -17.57 -7.30
C ALA A 334 3.08 -16.60 -8.45
N ARG A 335 3.35 -15.35 -8.13
CA ARG A 335 3.80 -14.35 -9.11
C ARG A 335 5.14 -14.72 -9.73
N GLU A 336 6.12 -15.13 -8.92
CA GLU A 336 7.42 -15.59 -9.43
C GLU A 336 7.27 -16.76 -10.41
N HIS A 337 6.35 -17.71 -10.13
CA HIS A 337 6.04 -18.80 -11.06
C HIS A 337 5.40 -18.28 -12.35
N SER A 338 4.44 -17.34 -12.24
CA SER A 338 3.81 -16.72 -13.40
C SER A 338 4.81 -15.98 -14.28
N ASP A 339 5.74 -15.24 -13.67
CA ASP A 339 6.79 -14.50 -14.37
C ASP A 339 7.72 -15.40 -15.18
N ARG A 340 7.95 -16.61 -14.69
CA ARG A 340 8.72 -17.66 -15.38
C ARG A 340 7.87 -18.44 -16.40
N GLY A 341 6.60 -18.08 -16.59
CA GLY A 341 5.67 -18.78 -17.48
C GLY A 341 5.09 -20.09 -16.91
N ALA A 342 5.37 -20.42 -15.65
CA ALA A 342 4.89 -21.61 -14.97
C ALA A 342 3.48 -21.40 -14.38
N LEU A 343 2.49 -21.09 -15.24
CA LEU A 343 1.14 -20.69 -14.83
C LEU A 343 0.40 -21.73 -13.99
N ALA A 344 0.57 -23.03 -14.32
CA ALA A 344 -0.03 -24.11 -13.53
C ALA A 344 0.52 -24.13 -12.08
N SER A 345 1.83 -23.92 -11.91
CA SER A 345 2.44 -23.82 -10.58
C SER A 345 1.99 -22.56 -9.84
N ALA A 346 1.83 -21.44 -10.54
CA ALA A 346 1.29 -20.21 -9.97
C ALA A 346 -0.13 -20.40 -9.44
N ALA A 347 -1.01 -21.02 -10.25
CA ALA A 347 -2.38 -21.34 -9.85
C ALA A 347 -2.42 -22.28 -8.63
N LEU A 348 -1.60 -23.31 -8.63
CA LEU A 348 -1.53 -24.26 -7.51
C LEU A 348 -1.15 -23.56 -6.20
N VAL A 349 -0.08 -22.77 -6.20
CA VAL A 349 0.37 -22.03 -5.00
C VAL A 349 -0.70 -21.04 -4.50
N ALA A 350 -1.39 -20.35 -5.41
CA ALA A 350 -2.47 -19.45 -5.02
C ALA A 350 -3.66 -20.21 -4.40
N ARG A 351 -4.04 -21.38 -4.95
CA ARG A 351 -5.11 -22.22 -4.38
C ARG A 351 -4.73 -22.83 -3.04
N GLU A 352 -3.48 -23.23 -2.84
CA GLU A 352 -3.01 -23.70 -1.53
C GLU A 352 -3.11 -22.59 -0.47
N ALA A 353 -2.81 -21.35 -0.85
CA ALA A 353 -2.99 -20.20 0.05
C ALA A 353 -4.47 -19.95 0.37
N VAL A 354 -5.38 -20.06 -0.60
CA VAL A 354 -6.84 -20.00 -0.37
C VAL A 354 -7.28 -21.09 0.61
N ALA A 355 -6.85 -22.33 0.40
CA ALA A 355 -7.19 -23.45 1.29
C ALA A 355 -6.66 -23.25 2.73
N MET A 356 -5.46 -22.67 2.87
CA MET A 356 -4.89 -22.33 4.17
C MET A 356 -5.74 -21.28 4.90
N ILE A 357 -6.23 -20.26 4.18
CA ILE A 357 -7.12 -19.24 4.75
C ILE A 357 -8.47 -19.88 5.17
N ASP A 358 -9.08 -20.70 4.30
CA ASP A 358 -10.34 -21.37 4.56
C ASP A 358 -10.28 -22.32 5.78
N ALA A 359 -9.09 -22.88 6.06
CA ALA A 359 -8.84 -23.74 7.23
C ALA A 359 -8.60 -22.98 8.55
N THR A 360 -8.55 -21.65 8.53
CA THR A 360 -8.29 -20.83 9.73
C THR A 360 -9.50 -20.88 10.68
N GLU A 361 -9.26 -21.14 11.96
CA GLU A 361 -10.33 -21.25 12.95
C GLU A 361 -11.09 -19.92 13.09
N GLY A 362 -12.41 -19.99 12.93
CA GLY A 362 -13.29 -18.82 13.01
C GLY A 362 -13.18 -17.85 11.82
N PHE A 363 -12.57 -18.29 10.72
CA PHE A 363 -12.57 -17.52 9.48
C PHE A 363 -13.98 -17.37 8.92
N VAL A 364 -14.35 -16.14 8.55
CA VAL A 364 -15.62 -15.81 7.89
C VAL A 364 -15.31 -15.17 6.55
N ARG A 365 -15.80 -15.77 5.46
CA ARG A 365 -15.44 -15.42 4.07
C ARG A 365 -15.73 -13.97 3.67
N TYR A 366 -16.67 -13.32 4.31
CA TYR A 366 -17.13 -11.97 3.91
C TYR A 366 -17.28 -11.05 5.12
N ASP A 367 -16.34 -11.12 6.08
CA ASP A 367 -16.36 -10.31 7.30
C ASP A 367 -15.68 -8.94 7.15
N GLY A 368 -15.23 -8.60 5.95
CA GLY A 368 -14.49 -7.35 5.68
C GLY A 368 -13.07 -7.34 6.28
N SER A 369 -12.57 -8.49 6.72
CA SER A 369 -11.20 -8.60 7.21
C SER A 369 -10.18 -8.64 6.07
N LEU A 370 -8.95 -8.19 6.35
CA LEU A 370 -7.83 -8.31 5.40
C LEU A 370 -7.62 -9.75 4.91
N LEU A 371 -7.90 -10.73 5.77
CA LEU A 371 -7.75 -12.14 5.41
C LEU A 371 -8.82 -12.58 4.40
N ALA A 372 -10.06 -12.10 4.55
CA ALA A 372 -11.13 -12.34 3.60
C ALA A 372 -10.85 -11.68 2.23
N GLU A 373 -10.34 -10.45 2.25
CA GLU A 373 -9.92 -9.74 1.05
C GLU A 373 -8.80 -10.48 0.31
N LEU A 374 -7.76 -10.88 1.04
CA LEU A 374 -6.63 -11.61 0.47
C LEU A 374 -7.08 -12.95 -0.14
N ARG A 375 -7.99 -13.65 0.53
CA ARG A 375 -8.56 -14.90 0.03
C ARG A 375 -9.21 -14.73 -1.34
N GLU A 376 -10.05 -13.70 -1.48
CA GLU A 376 -10.72 -13.43 -2.75
C GLU A 376 -9.72 -13.05 -3.85
N GLN A 377 -8.73 -12.22 -3.53
CA GLN A 377 -7.67 -11.86 -4.47
C GLN A 377 -6.91 -13.09 -4.97
N LEU A 378 -6.53 -13.99 -4.06
CA LEU A 378 -5.85 -15.23 -4.40
C LEU A 378 -6.71 -16.16 -5.26
N GLU A 379 -8.01 -16.25 -4.99
CA GLU A 379 -8.94 -17.05 -5.79
C GLU A 379 -9.03 -16.52 -7.23
N ASP A 380 -9.06 -15.19 -7.39
CA ASP A 380 -9.05 -14.55 -8.71
C ASP A 380 -7.73 -14.71 -9.44
N GLU A 381 -6.62 -14.50 -8.76
CA GLU A 381 -5.29 -14.71 -9.34
C GLU A 381 -5.15 -16.15 -9.81
N ALA A 382 -5.58 -17.15 -9.02
CA ALA A 382 -5.55 -18.55 -9.41
C ALA A 382 -6.40 -18.82 -10.67
N ALA A 383 -7.62 -18.28 -10.71
CA ALA A 383 -8.49 -18.43 -11.89
C ALA A 383 -7.90 -17.75 -13.13
N ASN A 384 -7.21 -16.64 -12.95
CA ASN A 384 -6.54 -15.91 -14.04
C ASN A 384 -5.31 -16.66 -14.56
N TYR A 385 -4.52 -17.29 -13.70
CA TYR A 385 -3.41 -18.14 -14.12
C TYR A 385 -3.87 -19.37 -14.92
N GLU A 386 -5.07 -19.88 -14.65
CA GLU A 386 -5.67 -21.01 -15.37
C GLU A 386 -6.22 -20.62 -16.75
N ARG A 387 -6.52 -19.34 -17.00
CA ARG A 387 -7.00 -18.85 -18.30
C ARG A 387 -5.82 -18.59 -19.23
N VAL A 388 -6.00 -18.94 -20.52
CA VAL A 388 -5.09 -18.53 -21.58
C VAL A 388 -5.37 -17.06 -21.87
N SER A 389 -4.71 -16.16 -21.18
CA SER A 389 -4.86 -14.71 -21.38
C SER A 389 -3.90 -14.18 -22.43
N THR A 390 -4.27 -13.08 -23.08
CA THR A 390 -3.36 -12.34 -23.96
C THR A 390 -2.19 -11.74 -23.16
N ASN A 391 -1.08 -11.42 -23.82
CA ASN A 391 0.06 -10.78 -23.15
C ASN A 391 -0.31 -9.44 -22.50
N GLN A 392 -1.26 -8.70 -23.10
CA GLN A 392 -1.73 -7.42 -22.59
C GLN A 392 -2.55 -7.59 -21.29
N GLU A 393 -3.47 -8.56 -21.25
CA GLU A 393 -4.26 -8.88 -20.06
C GLU A 393 -3.38 -9.36 -18.91
N ARG A 394 -2.37 -10.21 -19.20
CA ARG A 394 -1.36 -10.64 -18.22
C ARG A 394 -0.59 -9.46 -17.63
N GLY A 395 -0.17 -8.50 -18.47
CA GLY A 395 0.53 -7.30 -18.03
C GLY A 395 -0.32 -6.44 -17.08
N HIS A 396 -1.60 -6.21 -17.41
CA HIS A 396 -2.52 -5.45 -16.56
C HIS A 396 -2.73 -6.12 -15.19
N GLN A 397 -3.05 -7.41 -15.18
CA GLN A 397 -3.26 -8.19 -13.96
C GLN A 397 -2.03 -8.19 -13.05
N ARG A 398 -0.83 -8.34 -13.64
CA ARG A 398 0.43 -8.32 -12.90
C ARG A 398 0.67 -6.98 -12.21
N LYS A 399 0.48 -5.86 -12.89
CA LYS A 399 0.67 -4.50 -12.35
C LYS A 399 -0.28 -4.21 -11.19
N THR A 400 -1.54 -4.57 -11.36
CA THR A 400 -2.55 -4.47 -10.29
C THR A 400 -2.14 -5.31 -9.07
N ALA A 401 -1.70 -6.54 -9.29
CA ALA A 401 -1.28 -7.43 -8.23
C ALA A 401 -0.01 -6.93 -7.50
N VAL A 402 0.97 -6.34 -8.20
CA VAL A 402 2.16 -5.73 -7.58
C VAL A 402 1.76 -4.50 -6.76
N SER A 403 0.83 -3.67 -7.26
CA SER A 403 0.31 -2.51 -6.52
C SER A 403 -0.36 -2.91 -5.19
N PHE A 404 -1.11 -4.02 -5.18
CA PHE A 404 -1.69 -4.56 -3.94
C PHE A 404 -0.63 -5.09 -2.96
N LYS A 405 0.49 -5.66 -3.45
CA LYS A 405 1.58 -6.13 -2.60
C LYS A 405 2.20 -5.01 -1.75
N ALA A 406 2.28 -3.79 -2.27
CA ALA A 406 2.81 -2.64 -1.53
C ALA A 406 1.99 -2.29 -0.27
N ALA A 407 0.75 -2.77 -0.16
CA ALA A 407 -0.12 -2.59 1.00
C ALA A 407 0.02 -3.69 2.07
N SER A 408 0.80 -4.76 1.81
CA SER A 408 0.88 -5.96 2.66
C SER A 408 2.28 -6.12 3.29
N PRO A 409 2.41 -6.65 4.47
CA PRO A 409 1.47 -6.99 5.53
C PRO A 409 1.19 -5.83 6.49
N THR A 410 0.80 -4.72 5.96
CA THR A 410 0.43 -3.52 6.69
C THR A 410 -1.10 -3.50 6.82
N TYR A 411 -1.64 -3.45 8.01
CA TYR A 411 -3.07 -3.17 8.17
C TYR A 411 -3.25 -1.69 8.51
N SER A 412 -4.23 -1.06 7.88
CA SER A 412 -4.58 0.34 8.14
C SER A 412 -5.98 0.42 8.73
N ARG A 413 -6.12 1.23 9.78
CA ARG A 413 -7.41 1.63 10.35
C ARG A 413 -7.83 3.02 9.87
N GLN A 414 -7.42 3.44 8.67
CA GLN A 414 -7.68 4.80 8.23
C GLN A 414 -9.17 5.15 8.31
N ALA A 415 -9.50 6.05 9.21
CA ALA A 415 -10.66 6.89 9.04
C ALA A 415 -10.44 7.70 7.77
N LYS A 416 -11.29 7.51 6.75
CA LYS A 416 -11.13 8.22 5.48
C LYS A 416 -11.34 9.70 5.70
N ALA A 417 -10.40 10.51 5.24
CA ALA A 417 -10.52 11.96 5.28
C ALA A 417 -11.83 12.39 4.58
N VAL A 418 -12.57 13.29 5.20
CA VAL A 418 -13.79 13.86 4.63
C VAL A 418 -13.39 14.97 3.67
N PRO A 419 -13.90 14.97 2.42
CA PRO A 419 -13.66 16.05 1.48
C PRO A 419 -14.22 17.39 1.98
N PRO A 420 -13.68 18.54 1.51
CA PRO A 420 -14.16 19.86 1.90
C PRO A 420 -15.62 20.11 1.49
N ILE A 421 -16.13 19.38 0.52
CA ILE A 421 -17.55 19.33 0.15
C ILE A 421 -18.06 17.92 0.53
N PRO A 422 -18.63 17.74 1.73
CA PRO A 422 -19.12 16.44 2.14
C PRO A 422 -20.28 15.98 1.27
N ALA A 423 -20.32 14.69 0.94
CA ALA A 423 -21.41 14.10 0.16
C ALA A 423 -21.77 12.70 0.68
N ARG A 424 -22.96 12.26 0.32
CA ARG A 424 -23.48 10.95 0.66
C ARG A 424 -24.29 10.34 -0.48
N LEU A 425 -24.43 9.03 -0.43
CA LEU A 425 -25.34 8.27 -1.28
C LEU A 425 -26.51 7.79 -0.44
N VAL A 426 -27.72 8.05 -0.89
CA VAL A 426 -28.96 7.62 -0.24
C VAL A 426 -29.60 6.51 -1.05
N GLY A 427 -29.73 5.32 -0.47
CA GLY A 427 -30.28 4.15 -1.13
C GLY A 427 -31.76 4.29 -1.44
N MET A 428 -32.11 4.26 -2.71
CA MET A 428 -33.47 4.40 -3.25
C MET A 428 -34.06 3.07 -3.72
N GLY A 429 -33.22 2.10 -4.09
CA GLY A 429 -33.69 0.83 -4.64
C GLY A 429 -32.68 -0.31 -4.49
N GLY A 430 -33.16 -1.54 -4.61
CA GLY A 430 -32.37 -2.74 -4.47
C GLY A 430 -31.86 -2.96 -3.03
N PRO A 431 -30.74 -3.69 -2.87
CA PRO A 431 -30.17 -4.01 -1.56
C PRO A 431 -29.73 -2.79 -0.73
N ALA A 432 -29.58 -1.61 -1.34
CA ALA A 432 -29.21 -0.39 -0.65
C ALA A 432 -30.39 0.42 -0.10
N THR A 433 -31.64 -0.01 -0.32
CA THR A 433 -32.84 0.75 0.06
C THR A 433 -32.82 1.15 1.53
N GLY A 434 -32.98 2.46 1.80
CA GLY A 434 -33.01 3.02 3.15
C GLY A 434 -31.64 3.15 3.83
N GLN A 435 -30.56 2.76 3.17
CA GLN A 435 -29.20 2.94 3.67
C GLN A 435 -28.64 4.30 3.25
N THR A 436 -27.72 4.82 4.05
CA THR A 436 -26.98 6.05 3.72
C THR A 436 -25.49 5.79 3.84
N TYR A 437 -24.74 6.16 2.82
CA TYR A 437 -23.30 5.96 2.73
C TYR A 437 -22.60 7.29 2.55
N TYR A 438 -21.68 7.64 3.45
CA TYR A 438 -20.90 8.86 3.34
C TYR A 438 -19.70 8.64 2.44
N LEU A 439 -19.46 9.60 1.53
CA LEU A 439 -18.33 9.55 0.61
C LEU A 439 -17.09 10.20 1.23
N SER A 440 -15.95 9.56 1.02
CA SER A 440 -14.62 10.12 1.29
C SER A 440 -14.02 10.71 0.00
N TYR A 441 -12.74 11.13 0.04
CA TYR A 441 -12.03 11.54 -1.18
C TYR A 441 -12.08 10.49 -2.29
N GLU A 442 -12.10 9.23 -1.90
CA GLU A 442 -12.32 8.10 -2.78
C GLU A 442 -13.21 7.08 -2.06
N THR A 443 -14.21 6.58 -2.76
CA THR A 443 -15.11 5.55 -2.23
C THR A 443 -15.41 4.55 -3.33
N ILE A 444 -15.10 3.29 -3.10
CA ILE A 444 -15.40 2.19 -4.01
C ILE A 444 -16.61 1.44 -3.51
N ILE A 445 -17.57 1.18 -4.38
CA ILE A 445 -18.74 0.32 -4.12
C ILE A 445 -18.59 -0.98 -4.89
N GLY A 446 -18.87 -2.09 -4.21
CA GLY A 446 -18.90 -3.41 -4.83
C GLY A 446 -19.63 -4.44 -3.99
N ARG A 447 -19.72 -5.69 -4.50
CA ARG A 447 -20.41 -6.79 -3.77
C ARG A 447 -19.55 -7.47 -2.71
N GLY A 448 -18.28 -7.15 -2.64
CA GLY A 448 -17.33 -7.74 -1.71
C GLY A 448 -16.56 -6.68 -0.95
N SER A 449 -15.72 -7.10 -0.04
CA SER A 449 -14.89 -6.27 0.84
C SER A 449 -13.78 -5.47 0.13
N TYR A 450 -13.69 -5.55 -1.19
CA TYR A 450 -12.78 -4.74 -2.03
C TYR A 450 -13.20 -3.28 -2.17
N GLY A 451 -14.45 -2.96 -1.81
CA GLY A 451 -14.97 -1.61 -1.82
C GLY A 451 -14.99 -1.05 -0.40
N ASP A 452 -15.10 0.24 -0.32
CA ASP A 452 -15.31 0.96 0.94
C ASP A 452 -16.75 0.79 1.43
N ILE A 453 -17.63 0.49 0.49
CA ILE A 453 -19.04 0.22 0.71
C ILE A 453 -19.36 -1.14 0.09
N GLU A 454 -19.57 -2.13 0.96
CA GLU A 454 -20.03 -3.44 0.54
C GLU A 454 -21.55 -3.46 0.43
N ILE A 455 -22.06 -3.80 -0.75
CA ILE A 455 -23.49 -4.04 -0.97
C ILE A 455 -23.67 -5.44 -1.54
N ARG A 456 -24.26 -6.34 -0.77
CA ARG A 456 -24.44 -7.74 -1.13
C ARG A 456 -25.49 -7.89 -2.22
N SER A 457 -25.02 -7.99 -3.45
CA SER A 457 -25.84 -8.26 -4.65
C SER A 457 -25.08 -9.09 -5.66
N GLY A 458 -25.73 -10.09 -6.22
CA GLY A 458 -25.19 -10.87 -7.34
C GLY A 458 -25.04 -10.06 -8.63
N MET A 459 -25.66 -8.89 -8.73
CA MET A 459 -25.60 -8.00 -9.88
C MET A 459 -24.45 -6.99 -9.80
N LEU A 460 -23.77 -6.87 -8.65
CA LEU A 460 -22.60 -6.04 -8.52
C LEU A 460 -21.32 -6.84 -8.83
N SER A 461 -20.38 -6.20 -9.51
CA SER A 461 -18.99 -6.65 -9.56
C SER A 461 -18.33 -6.44 -8.19
N ARG A 462 -17.22 -7.12 -7.91
CA ARG A 462 -16.51 -7.03 -6.62
C ARG A 462 -16.10 -5.59 -6.31
N GLN A 463 -15.45 -4.94 -7.24
CA GLN A 463 -15.34 -3.48 -7.35
C GLN A 463 -16.17 -3.09 -8.57
N HIS A 464 -17.26 -2.37 -8.36
CA HIS A 464 -18.18 -2.05 -9.44
C HIS A 464 -18.02 -0.60 -9.88
N THR A 465 -18.07 0.30 -8.92
CA THR A 465 -18.11 1.74 -9.17
C THR A 465 -17.23 2.45 -8.15
N ARG A 466 -16.53 3.47 -8.61
CA ARG A 466 -15.65 4.31 -7.80
C ARG A 466 -16.13 5.74 -7.83
N PHE A 467 -16.26 6.35 -6.67
CA PHE A 467 -16.53 7.78 -6.49
C PHE A 467 -15.26 8.48 -6.07
N VAL A 468 -14.91 9.57 -6.73
CA VAL A 468 -13.69 10.34 -6.43
C VAL A 468 -14.04 11.81 -6.29
N PHE A 469 -13.59 12.44 -5.20
CA PHE A 469 -13.67 13.90 -5.06
C PHE A 469 -12.50 14.56 -5.80
N VAL A 470 -12.82 15.46 -6.73
CA VAL A 470 -11.87 16.07 -7.66
C VAL A 470 -12.01 17.58 -7.62
N GLY A 471 -11.07 18.25 -6.94
CA GLY A 471 -11.06 19.70 -6.83
C GLY A 471 -12.27 20.24 -6.06
N ASP A 472 -13.39 20.44 -6.74
CA ASP A 472 -14.63 21.02 -6.21
C ASP A 472 -15.88 20.16 -6.44
N HIS A 473 -15.74 18.94 -6.95
CA HIS A 473 -16.86 18.08 -7.30
C HIS A 473 -16.53 16.59 -7.18
N TYR A 474 -17.55 15.74 -7.22
CA TYR A 474 -17.39 14.30 -7.31
C TYR A 474 -17.50 13.81 -8.74
N VAL A 475 -16.73 12.76 -9.06
CA VAL A 475 -16.79 12.02 -10.31
C VAL A 475 -17.04 10.56 -9.97
N VAL A 476 -17.97 9.94 -10.68
CA VAL A 476 -18.21 8.51 -10.63
C VAL A 476 -17.52 7.82 -11.81
N HIS A 477 -16.91 6.66 -11.55
CA HIS A 477 -16.24 5.83 -12.56
C HIS A 477 -16.77 4.40 -12.47
N ASP A 478 -17.10 3.82 -13.62
CA ASP A 478 -17.33 2.38 -13.73
C ASP A 478 -15.98 1.65 -13.79
N LEU A 479 -15.79 0.64 -12.97
CA LEU A 479 -14.52 -0.09 -12.87
C LEU A 479 -14.48 -1.33 -13.81
N GLY A 480 -15.08 -1.21 -15.00
CA GLY A 480 -15.20 -2.32 -15.93
C GLY A 480 -16.20 -3.37 -15.45
N SER A 481 -17.26 -2.92 -14.80
CA SER A 481 -18.24 -3.79 -14.19
C SER A 481 -19.07 -4.59 -15.22
N THR A 482 -19.57 -5.75 -14.83
CA THR A 482 -20.35 -6.62 -15.71
C THR A 482 -21.65 -5.96 -16.14
N ASN A 483 -22.35 -5.30 -15.23
CA ASN A 483 -23.67 -4.72 -15.48
C ASN A 483 -23.64 -3.22 -15.79
N GLY A 484 -22.49 -2.56 -15.55
CA GLY A 484 -22.29 -1.14 -15.82
C GLY A 484 -22.86 -0.24 -14.74
N THR A 485 -22.38 1.00 -14.76
CA THR A 485 -22.86 2.12 -13.94
C THR A 485 -23.66 3.08 -14.80
N LEU A 486 -24.85 3.48 -14.35
CA LEU A 486 -25.67 4.48 -15.02
C LEU A 486 -25.82 5.72 -14.14
N VAL A 487 -25.78 6.89 -14.75
CA VAL A 487 -26.11 8.17 -14.11
C VAL A 487 -27.31 8.76 -14.81
N ASN A 488 -28.39 9.00 -14.09
CA ASN A 488 -29.68 9.47 -14.62
C ASN A 488 -30.19 8.65 -15.81
N GLY A 489 -30.03 7.32 -15.73
CA GLY A 489 -30.45 6.36 -16.75
C GLY A 489 -29.49 6.19 -17.93
N HIS A 490 -28.40 6.94 -18.02
CA HIS A 490 -27.39 6.82 -19.06
C HIS A 490 -26.18 6.04 -18.58
N ARG A 491 -25.78 5.00 -19.33
CA ARG A 491 -24.58 4.22 -19.01
C ARG A 491 -23.32 5.06 -19.21
N VAL A 492 -22.46 5.08 -18.21
CA VAL A 492 -21.24 5.89 -18.19
C VAL A 492 -20.01 5.06 -17.86
N ALA A 493 -18.88 5.36 -18.49
CA ALA A 493 -17.57 4.92 -18.01
C ALA A 493 -17.08 5.86 -16.90
N SER A 494 -17.42 7.17 -17.03
CA SER A 494 -17.12 8.20 -16.06
C SER A 494 -18.11 9.36 -16.22
N ALA A 495 -18.53 9.97 -15.11
CA ALA A 495 -19.39 11.15 -15.12
C ALA A 495 -19.13 12.06 -13.91
N ARG A 496 -19.16 13.38 -14.14
CA ARG A 496 -19.22 14.37 -13.06
C ARG A 496 -20.60 14.31 -12.43
N LEU A 497 -20.67 14.35 -11.10
CA LEU A 497 -21.91 14.27 -10.35
C LEU A 497 -22.39 15.66 -9.92
N ALA A 498 -23.69 15.87 -10.04
CA ALA A 498 -24.43 16.98 -9.47
C ALA A 498 -25.31 16.51 -8.30
N HIS A 499 -25.68 17.44 -7.42
CA HIS A 499 -26.64 17.14 -6.35
C HIS A 499 -27.94 16.56 -6.94
N ASP A 500 -28.50 15.55 -6.28
CA ASP A 500 -29.69 14.78 -6.71
C ASP A 500 -29.51 13.85 -7.92
N ASP A 501 -28.29 13.68 -8.45
CA ASP A 501 -28.08 12.66 -9.48
C ASP A 501 -28.44 11.27 -8.97
N VAL A 502 -29.17 10.51 -9.80
CA VAL A 502 -29.56 9.13 -9.54
C VAL A 502 -28.56 8.20 -10.20
N ILE A 503 -27.92 7.38 -9.40
CA ILE A 503 -26.87 6.46 -9.86
C ILE A 503 -27.38 5.03 -9.70
N GLN A 504 -27.36 4.27 -10.79
CA GLN A 504 -27.67 2.85 -10.79
C GLN A 504 -26.38 2.04 -10.95
N ILE A 505 -26.15 1.11 -10.05
CA ILE A 505 -24.98 0.24 -9.96
C ILE A 505 -25.51 -1.20 -9.93
N GLY A 506 -25.58 -1.86 -11.09
CA GLY A 506 -26.27 -3.15 -11.19
C GLY A 506 -27.76 -3.04 -10.83
N ASP A 507 -28.18 -3.71 -9.76
CA ASP A 507 -29.55 -3.64 -9.18
C ASP A 507 -29.68 -2.66 -7.99
N VAL A 508 -28.63 -1.95 -7.66
CA VAL A 508 -28.60 -0.94 -6.61
C VAL A 508 -28.89 0.42 -7.21
N VAL A 509 -29.81 1.17 -6.62
CA VAL A 509 -30.12 2.56 -7.02
C VAL A 509 -29.86 3.48 -5.82
N VAL A 510 -29.02 4.48 -6.01
CA VAL A 510 -28.67 5.47 -5.00
C VAL A 510 -28.83 6.89 -5.56
N ARG A 511 -29.16 7.85 -4.70
CA ARG A 511 -29.14 9.28 -5.01
C ARG A 511 -27.90 9.90 -4.40
N PHE A 512 -27.18 10.68 -5.17
CA PHE A 512 -26.03 11.45 -4.73
C PHE A 512 -26.47 12.78 -4.12
N GLU A 513 -26.07 13.06 -2.90
CA GLU A 513 -26.41 14.28 -2.20
C GLU A 513 -25.17 14.99 -1.68
N ILE A 514 -24.99 16.26 -2.04
CA ILE A 514 -24.02 17.16 -1.42
C ILE A 514 -24.61 17.63 -0.09
N ILE A 515 -23.85 17.47 1.00
CA ILE A 515 -24.25 17.90 2.34
C ILE A 515 -23.91 19.38 2.47
N GLN A 516 -24.93 20.24 2.51
CA GLN A 516 -24.73 21.65 2.79
C GLN A 516 -24.53 21.82 4.29
N ASN A 517 -23.42 22.46 4.70
CA ASN A 517 -23.25 22.89 6.08
C ASN A 517 -24.26 24.01 6.32
N SER A 518 -25.28 23.73 7.11
CA SER A 518 -26.27 24.72 7.59
C SER A 518 -25.67 25.59 8.68
#